data_2506a2110400383281ad4651a8effe7c
#
_entry.id   2506a2110400383281ad4651a8effe7c
#
_cell.length_a   1.000
_cell.length_b   1.000
_cell.length_c   1.000
_cell.angle_alpha   90.00
_cell.angle_beta   90.00
_cell.angle_gamma   90.00
#
_symmetry.space_group_name_H-M   'P 1'
#
loop_
_entity.id
_entity.type
_entity.pdbx_description
1 polymer ?
#
loop_
_entity_poly.entity_id
_entity_poly.type
_entity_poly.pdbx_seq_one_letter_code
_entity_poly.pdbx_strand_id
1 'polypeptide(L)'
;MKLMKNPSRMPASLTSEQAEEIAVKILAWLSGQDDLMSRFLAMTGIEARDIRRAAGEPGFFGGLTGFLMNHEPTLMAFSAESDVPVERIQAAHRHFAGPSDGVWL
;
A
#
# COMPACT_ATOMS: atom_id res chain seq x y z
N MET A 1 21.67 13.99 -21.83
CA MET A 1 21.24 14.17 -21.62
C MET A 1 20.54 13.77 -21.03
N LYS A 2 20.70 13.63 -20.96
CA LYS A 2 20.03 13.39 -20.56
C LYS A 2 19.46 13.26 -19.66
N LEU A 3 19.52 13.29 -19.53
CA LEU A 3 18.98 13.27 -18.87
C LEU A 3 18.39 13.18 -18.04
N MET A 4 18.46 13.21 -18.11
CA MET A 4 17.89 13.27 -17.57
C MET A 4 17.25 13.10 -16.86
N LYS A 5 17.29 12.86 -16.89
CA LYS A 5 16.66 12.91 -16.44
C LYS A 5 16.13 12.70 -15.64
N ASN A 6 16.11 12.57 -15.40
CA ASN A 6 15.61 12.55 -14.68
C ASN A 6 15.11 12.21 -13.87
N PRO A 7 15.12 12.01 -14.24
CA PRO A 7 14.41 11.27 -13.53
C PRO A 7 14.48 11.01 -12.25
N SER A 8 15.26 11.14 -12.00
CA SER A 8 15.41 10.83 -10.84
C SER A 8 14.59 11.48 -9.97
N ARG A 9 14.21 12.39 -10.25
CA ARG A 9 13.46 12.91 -9.54
C ARG A 9 12.48 12.08 -9.35
N MET A 10 12.43 11.54 -8.55
CA MET A 10 11.61 10.71 -8.32
C MET A 10 10.43 11.15 -8.10
N PRO A 11 9.70 10.83 -8.63
CA PRO A 11 8.43 11.32 -8.53
C PRO A 11 7.83 11.01 -7.27
N ALA A 12 7.20 11.98 -6.77
CA ALA A 12 6.48 11.81 -5.58
C ALA A 12 5.21 11.03 -5.82
N SER A 13 4.80 10.84 -7.03
CA SER A 13 3.55 10.14 -7.31
C SER A 13 3.79 8.97 -8.24
N LEU A 14 2.85 8.04 -8.18
CA LEU A 14 2.86 6.87 -9.04
C LEU A 14 1.64 6.91 -9.92
N THR A 15 1.69 6.18 -11.03
CA THR A 15 0.47 5.98 -11.81
C THR A 15 -0.45 5.06 -11.03
N SER A 16 -1.73 5.07 -11.39
CA SER A 16 -2.70 4.16 -10.78
C SER A 16 -2.22 2.72 -10.88
N GLU A 17 -1.71 2.37 -12.04
CA GLU A 17 -1.27 1.01 -12.27
C GLU A 17 -0.11 0.63 -11.35
N GLN A 18 0.83 1.54 -11.19
CA GLN A 18 1.97 1.29 -10.32
C GLN A 18 1.55 1.18 -8.86
N ALA A 19 0.63 2.05 -8.44
CA ALA A 19 0.16 2.01 -7.08
C ALA A 19 -0.60 0.74 -6.79
N GLU A 20 -1.44 0.31 -7.73
CA GLU A 20 -2.19 -0.92 -7.56
C GLU A 20 -1.28 -2.14 -7.51
N GLU A 21 -0.22 -2.11 -8.29
CA GLU A 21 0.74 -3.19 -8.28
C GLU A 21 1.37 -3.36 -6.89
N ILE A 22 1.70 -2.24 -6.26
CA ILE A 22 2.25 -2.30 -4.93
C ILE A 22 1.23 -2.83 -3.94
N ALA A 23 -0.03 -2.37 -4.05
CA ALA A 23 -1.08 -2.84 -3.15
C ALA A 23 -1.31 -4.34 -3.30
N VAL A 24 -1.26 -4.84 -4.53
CA VAL A 24 -1.44 -6.28 -4.76
C VAL A 24 -0.28 -7.05 -4.15
N LYS A 25 0.93 -6.51 -4.24
CA LYS A 25 2.08 -7.16 -3.61
C LYS A 25 1.93 -7.20 -2.10
N ILE A 26 1.38 -6.15 -1.52
CA ILE A 26 1.15 -6.12 -0.08
C ILE A 26 0.15 -7.21 0.29
N LEU A 27 -0.94 -7.30 -0.46
CA LEU A 27 -1.95 -8.30 -0.17
C LEU A 27 -1.39 -9.72 -0.27
N ALA A 28 -0.61 -9.97 -1.31
CA ALA A 28 -0.01 -11.28 -1.49
C ALA A 28 0.94 -11.61 -0.33
N TRP A 29 1.72 -10.62 0.07
CA TRP A 29 2.65 -10.81 1.18
C TRP A 29 1.90 -11.08 2.49
N LEU A 30 0.84 -10.31 2.75
CA LEU A 30 0.04 -10.50 3.96
C LEU A 30 -0.60 -11.88 3.98
N SER A 31 -0.94 -12.41 2.83
CA SER A 31 -1.57 -13.73 2.76
C SER A 31 -0.69 -14.81 3.35
N GLY A 32 0.62 -14.58 3.38
CA GLY A 32 1.52 -15.53 3.99
C GLY A 32 1.89 -15.20 5.42
N GLN A 33 1.28 -14.16 6.00
CA GLN A 33 1.59 -13.71 7.34
C GLN A 33 0.34 -13.82 8.20
N ASP A 34 0.14 -14.97 8.80
CA ASP A 34 -1.12 -15.24 9.50
C ASP A 34 -1.47 -14.19 10.53
N ASP A 35 -0.51 -13.83 11.37
CA ASP A 35 -0.78 -12.86 12.43
C ASP A 35 -1.12 -11.49 11.88
N LEU A 36 -0.39 -11.07 10.87
CA LEU A 36 -0.61 -9.76 10.30
C LEU A 36 -1.91 -9.70 9.52
N MET A 37 -2.23 -10.77 8.80
CA MET A 37 -3.49 -10.82 8.09
C MET A 37 -4.66 -10.77 9.07
N SER A 38 -4.56 -11.51 10.18
CA SER A 38 -5.61 -11.49 11.19
C SER A 38 -5.80 -10.08 11.74
N ARG A 39 -4.70 -9.38 11.97
CA ARG A 39 -4.77 -8.03 12.48
C ARG A 39 -5.41 -7.08 11.47
N PHE A 40 -5.05 -7.23 10.20
CA PHE A 40 -5.63 -6.41 9.15
C PHE A 40 -7.15 -6.63 9.08
N LEU A 41 -7.57 -7.89 9.12
CA LEU A 41 -8.98 -8.20 9.08
C LEU A 41 -9.72 -7.66 10.29
N ALA A 42 -9.10 -7.75 11.46
CA ALA A 42 -9.73 -7.23 12.66
C ALA A 42 -9.89 -5.71 12.59
N MET A 43 -8.91 -5.03 12.03
CA MET A 43 -8.96 -3.58 11.94
C MET A 43 -9.97 -3.09 10.92
N THR A 44 -10.15 -3.84 9.85
CA THR A 44 -11.07 -3.40 8.79
C THR A 44 -12.47 -3.95 8.94
N GLY A 45 -12.64 -5.00 9.75
CA GLY A 45 -13.93 -5.64 9.86
C GLY A 45 -14.25 -6.57 8.70
N ILE A 46 -13.32 -6.76 7.79
CA ILE A 46 -13.52 -7.63 6.64
C ILE A 46 -13.31 -9.08 7.08
N GLU A 47 -14.21 -9.97 6.66
CA GLU A 47 -14.02 -11.36 6.95
C GLU A 47 -13.13 -12.00 5.90
N ALA A 48 -12.36 -13.01 6.32
CA ALA A 48 -11.41 -13.64 5.41
C ALA A 48 -12.06 -14.10 4.12
N ARG A 49 -13.27 -14.65 4.22
CA ARG A 49 -13.96 -15.17 3.03
C ARG A 49 -14.40 -14.08 2.09
N ASP A 50 -14.39 -12.82 2.54
CA ASP A 50 -14.85 -11.71 1.75
C ASP A 50 -13.71 -10.90 1.13
N ILE A 51 -12.47 -11.30 1.37
CA ILE A 51 -11.35 -10.51 0.91
C ILE A 51 -11.37 -10.30 -0.60
N ARG A 52 -11.69 -11.36 -1.34
CA ARG A 52 -11.67 -11.25 -2.79
C ARG A 52 -12.65 -10.20 -3.28
N ARG A 53 -13.84 -10.18 -2.69
CA ARG A 53 -14.85 -9.21 -3.05
C ARG A 53 -14.45 -7.82 -2.57
N ALA A 54 -13.96 -7.74 -1.35
CA ALA A 54 -13.56 -6.45 -0.78
C ALA A 54 -12.43 -5.81 -1.57
N ALA A 55 -11.55 -6.63 -2.12
CA ALA A 55 -10.40 -6.10 -2.86
C ALA A 55 -10.83 -5.32 -4.10
N GLY A 56 -12.05 -5.51 -4.55
CA GLY A 56 -12.54 -4.73 -5.69
C GLY A 56 -13.20 -3.43 -5.30
N GLU A 57 -13.28 -3.12 -4.01
CA GLU A 57 -13.98 -1.94 -3.57
C GLU A 57 -13.05 -0.76 -3.41
N PRO A 58 -13.57 0.45 -3.65
CA PRO A 58 -12.76 1.65 -3.44
C PRO A 58 -12.33 1.70 -1.98
N GLY A 59 -11.13 2.08 -1.75
CA GLY A 59 -10.65 2.20 -0.39
C GLY A 59 -9.94 0.98 0.15
N PHE A 60 -10.12 -0.18 -0.48
CA PHE A 60 -9.45 -1.38 0.02
C PHE A 60 -7.93 -1.22 -0.07
N PHE A 61 -7.42 -0.76 -1.21
CA PHE A 61 -5.99 -0.60 -1.37
C PHE A 61 -5.44 0.50 -0.46
N GLY A 62 -6.23 1.55 -0.24
CA GLY A 62 -5.86 2.57 0.71
C GLY A 62 -5.75 2.01 2.11
N GLY A 63 -6.65 1.10 2.45
CA GLY A 63 -6.59 0.43 3.73
C GLY A 63 -5.37 -0.45 3.88
N LEU A 64 -4.98 -1.15 2.80
CA LEU A 64 -3.79 -1.98 2.83
C LEU A 64 -2.54 -1.16 3.04
N THR A 65 -2.37 -0.12 2.24
CA THR A 65 -1.18 0.71 2.38
C THR A 65 -1.18 1.43 3.72
N GLY A 66 -2.35 1.87 4.18
CA GLY A 66 -2.44 2.53 5.47
C GLY A 66 -2.09 1.61 6.62
N PHE A 67 -2.45 0.33 6.50
CA PHE A 67 -2.11 -0.64 7.52
C PHE A 67 -0.59 -0.71 7.70
N LEU A 68 0.15 -0.74 6.59
CA LEU A 68 1.59 -0.73 6.66
C LEU A 68 2.12 0.58 7.21
N MET A 69 1.57 1.69 6.72
CA MET A 69 2.07 3.00 7.13
C MET A 69 1.86 3.26 8.63
N ASN A 70 0.90 2.60 9.22
CA ASN A 70 0.61 2.81 10.63
C ASN A 70 1.36 1.86 11.56
N HIS A 71 2.18 0.97 11.01
CA HIS A 71 2.92 0.04 11.86
C HIS A 71 4.29 -0.18 11.24
N GLU A 72 5.26 0.55 11.75
CA GLU A 72 6.58 0.58 11.15
C GLU A 72 7.24 -0.79 11.02
N PRO A 73 7.18 -1.67 12.02
CA PRO A 73 7.81 -2.99 11.85
C PRO A 73 7.23 -3.75 10.65
N THR A 74 5.92 -3.65 10.44
CA THR A 74 5.29 -4.33 9.31
C THR A 74 5.73 -3.69 8.00
N LEU A 75 5.79 -2.37 7.97
CA LEU A 75 6.24 -1.64 6.79
C LEU A 75 7.65 -2.06 6.40
N MET A 76 8.54 -2.09 7.38
CA MET A 76 9.93 -2.43 7.10
C MET A 76 10.08 -3.88 6.67
N ALA A 77 9.31 -4.78 7.27
CA ALA A 77 9.38 -6.18 6.89
C ALA A 77 8.92 -6.38 5.45
N PHE A 78 7.81 -5.76 5.09
CA PHE A 78 7.34 -5.87 3.72
C PHE A 78 8.36 -5.29 2.74
N SER A 79 8.88 -4.11 3.08
CA SER A 79 9.83 -3.45 2.20
C SER A 79 11.04 -4.34 1.95
N ALA A 80 11.56 -4.94 3.01
CA ALA A 80 12.75 -5.77 2.89
C ALA A 80 12.46 -7.06 2.13
N GLU A 81 11.36 -7.72 2.47
CA GLU A 81 11.07 -9.03 1.90
C GLU A 81 10.57 -8.96 0.47
N SER A 82 9.89 -7.89 0.12
CA SER A 82 9.35 -7.73 -1.22
C SER A 82 10.18 -6.82 -2.11
N ASP A 83 11.26 -6.30 -1.55
CA ASP A 83 12.17 -5.45 -2.31
C ASP A 83 11.45 -4.25 -2.91
N VAL A 84 10.58 -3.64 -2.12
CA VAL A 84 9.87 -2.43 -2.50
C VAL A 84 10.30 -1.32 -1.55
N PRO A 85 10.95 -0.28 -2.06
CA PRO A 85 11.42 0.79 -1.18
C PRO A 85 10.27 1.45 -0.43
N VAL A 86 10.55 1.87 0.79
CA VAL A 86 9.54 2.52 1.62
C VAL A 86 8.94 3.72 0.91
N GLU A 87 9.76 4.48 0.17
CA GLU A 87 9.28 5.65 -0.54
C GLU A 87 8.19 5.31 -1.55
N ARG A 88 8.30 4.15 -2.18
CA ARG A 88 7.29 3.76 -3.14
C ARG A 88 6.01 3.32 -2.44
N ILE A 89 6.13 2.71 -1.27
CA ILE A 89 4.95 2.35 -0.49
C ILE A 89 4.24 3.62 -0.04
N GLN A 90 5.01 4.62 0.39
CA GLN A 90 4.45 5.90 0.78
C GLN A 90 3.74 6.58 -0.39
N ALA A 91 4.35 6.51 -1.56
CA ALA A 91 3.75 7.11 -2.75
C ALA A 91 2.46 6.41 -3.12
N ALA A 92 2.43 5.08 -2.99
CA ALA A 92 1.22 4.33 -3.28
C ALA A 92 0.11 4.72 -2.31
N HIS A 93 0.46 4.86 -1.05
CA HIS A 93 -0.54 5.26 -0.06
C HIS A 93 -1.09 6.65 -0.37
N ARG A 94 -0.22 7.58 -0.73
CA ARG A 94 -0.68 8.92 -1.10
C ARG A 94 -1.61 8.88 -2.30
N HIS A 95 -1.32 7.99 -3.23
CA HIS A 95 -2.17 7.86 -4.40
C HIS A 95 -3.59 7.45 -4.02
N PHE A 96 -3.71 6.45 -3.12
CA PHE A 96 -5.03 5.97 -2.75
C PHE A 96 -5.73 6.90 -1.77
N ALA A 97 -4.98 7.53 -0.88
CA ALA A 97 -5.57 8.47 0.06
C ALA A 97 -5.97 9.76 -0.65
N GLY A 98 -5.17 10.14 -1.64
CA GLY A 98 -5.48 11.30 -2.43
C GLY A 98 -5.35 12.59 -1.67
N PRO A 99 -5.59 13.69 -2.35
CA PRO A 99 -5.50 14.99 -1.70
C PRO A 99 -6.56 15.20 -0.64
N SER A 100 -7.63 14.42 -0.68
CA SER A 100 -8.67 14.57 0.32
C SER A 100 -8.18 14.21 1.71
N ASP A 101 -7.02 13.57 1.76
CA ASP A 101 -6.43 13.24 3.01
C ASP A 101 -6.31 14.45 3.91
N GLY A 102 -5.94 15.58 3.37
CA GLY A 102 -5.80 16.77 4.15
C GLY A 102 -7.11 17.40 4.51
N VAL A 103 -8.16 17.01 3.88
CA VAL A 103 -9.45 17.59 4.12
C VAL A 103 -10.05 17.14 5.42
N TRP A 104 -9.59 16.06 5.93
CA TRP A 104 -10.07 15.57 7.18
C TRP A 104 -9.90 16.56 8.27
N LEU A 105 -8.97 17.40 8.11
CA LEU A 105 -8.70 18.39 9.13
C LEU A 105 -9.59 19.57 8.97
#